data_4bf9bb1c445b8c45ddb96869f2280689
#
_entry.id   4bf9bb1c445b8c45ddb96869f2280689
#
_cell.length_a   1.000
_cell.length_b   1.000
_cell.length_c   1.000
_cell.angle_alpha   90.00
_cell.angle_beta   90.00
_cell.angle_gamma   90.00
#
_symmetry.space_group_name_H-M   'P 1'
#
loop_
_entity.id
_entity.type
_entity.pdbx_description
1 polymer ?
#
loop_
_entity_poly.entity_id
_entity_poly.type
_entity_poly.pdbx_seq_one_letter_code
_entity_poly.pdbx_strand_id
1 'polypeptide(L)'
;MTATTTNLEALGARLARDLEILEFPPREWVPARLTPTGERVTDVVVVGAGMCGLTAAFALQREGINNIKILDAKPAGTEGPWITYARMETLRSPKHLAGPAMGLPNLAFRSWFEAKFGEQAWRGLGKIPRPMWMDYLTWYRKVLALPVENDASVLNISSAPHGFDLTVRQGGAARVLPARRIVLATGREGLARPRVPAAITGLVGPSVRHSSADIDFAEMRGKVVAVVGFSASAVDNAAEALEAGARKVHLLVRAPDVSRINKMKHTNFPGFTAGFSALPAAARLDLLSYVFRYRTAPPRDSVNRVFRHPNVEINLSAPLDRVTRSGDRFEISAGACQLTADQIIYCTGFKIDTCAPSELGEFAPHIRTFAESVPNNGTFSPELLEFPDLGPAFEFQAKAGATVPSLGALHNFTFAATVSHGNVSGDIPCVSDGATRLAKGIASAI
;
A
#
# COMPACT_ATOMS: atom_id res chain seq x y z
N MET A 1 34.22 0.07 8.08
CA MET A 1 33.30 -0.19 6.91
C MET A 1 33.49 -1.60 6.30
N THR A 2 34.57 -2.29 6.47
CA THR A 2 34.89 -3.55 5.76
C THR A 2 34.19 -4.82 6.26
N ALA A 3 33.95 -5.02 7.55
CA ALA A 3 33.35 -6.27 8.06
C ALA A 3 31.86 -6.44 7.72
N THR A 4 31.08 -5.35 7.67
CA THR A 4 29.63 -5.38 7.41
C THR A 4 29.33 -5.68 5.93
N THR A 5 30.14 -5.17 5.01
CA THR A 5 30.02 -5.45 3.58
C THR A 5 30.28 -6.93 3.29
N THR A 6 31.31 -7.49 3.88
CA THR A 6 31.68 -8.91 3.74
C THR A 6 30.56 -9.86 4.21
N ASN A 7 29.85 -9.51 5.28
CA ASN A 7 28.74 -10.34 5.78
C ASN A 7 27.49 -10.30 4.89
N LEU A 8 27.15 -9.14 4.30
CA LEU A 8 26.04 -9.05 3.34
C LEU A 8 26.36 -9.73 2.00
N GLU A 9 27.62 -9.67 1.56
CA GLU A 9 28.07 -10.41 0.38
C GLU A 9 28.01 -11.92 0.62
N ALA A 10 28.43 -12.39 1.80
CA ALA A 10 28.31 -13.79 2.19
C ALA A 10 26.82 -14.24 2.27
N LEU A 11 25.93 -13.38 2.74
CA LEU A 11 24.48 -13.65 2.70
C LEU A 11 23.98 -13.76 1.26
N GLY A 12 24.40 -12.84 0.39
CA GLY A 12 24.07 -12.88 -1.04
C GLY A 12 24.55 -14.17 -1.71
N ALA A 13 25.76 -14.62 -1.40
CA ALA A 13 26.30 -15.88 -1.92
C ALA A 13 25.51 -17.11 -1.44
N ARG A 14 25.06 -17.12 -0.17
CA ARG A 14 24.18 -18.20 0.33
C ARG A 14 22.83 -18.19 -0.37
N LEU A 15 22.22 -17.01 -0.56
CA LEU A 15 20.98 -16.89 -1.29
C LEU A 15 21.14 -17.34 -2.75
N ALA A 16 22.22 -16.95 -3.43
CA ALA A 16 22.51 -17.41 -4.78
C ALA A 16 22.61 -18.94 -4.86
N ARG A 17 23.23 -19.55 -3.86
CA ARG A 17 23.29 -21.02 -3.75
C ARG A 17 21.92 -21.65 -3.52
N ASP A 18 21.06 -21.05 -2.66
CA ASP A 18 19.68 -21.51 -2.46
C ASP A 18 18.92 -21.49 -3.78
N LEU A 19 19.05 -20.39 -4.53
CA LEU A 19 18.38 -20.20 -5.82
C LEU A 19 18.88 -21.19 -6.87
N GLU A 20 20.19 -21.45 -6.93
CA GLU A 20 20.79 -22.45 -7.81
C GLU A 20 20.23 -23.87 -7.52
N ILE A 21 20.15 -24.26 -6.23
CA ILE A 21 19.60 -25.55 -5.82
C ILE A 21 18.12 -25.68 -6.21
N LEU A 22 17.38 -24.58 -6.23
CA LEU A 22 15.99 -24.52 -6.65
C LEU A 22 15.82 -24.35 -8.18
N GLU A 23 16.92 -24.44 -8.94
CA GLU A 23 16.92 -24.24 -10.40
C GLU A 23 16.34 -22.88 -10.81
N PHE A 24 16.65 -21.83 -10.04
CA PHE A 24 16.16 -20.48 -10.32
C PHE A 24 17.21 -19.68 -11.10
N PRO A 25 16.81 -18.88 -12.13
CA PRO A 25 15.44 -18.81 -12.65
C PRO A 25 15.06 -20.09 -13.40
N PRO A 26 13.78 -20.51 -13.34
CA PRO A 26 13.32 -21.63 -14.14
C PRO A 26 13.53 -21.33 -15.64
N ARG A 27 13.60 -22.40 -16.43
CA ARG A 27 13.70 -22.26 -17.90
C ARG A 27 12.53 -21.41 -18.41
N GLU A 28 12.85 -20.44 -19.29
CA GLU A 28 11.83 -19.63 -19.96
C GLU A 28 10.94 -20.53 -20.83
N TRP A 29 9.63 -20.43 -20.62
CA TRP A 29 8.64 -21.24 -21.33
C TRP A 29 7.56 -20.40 -22.01
N VAL A 30 7.49 -19.09 -21.67
CA VAL A 30 6.50 -18.17 -22.24
C VAL A 30 6.90 -17.83 -23.68
N PRO A 31 6.04 -18.14 -24.69
CA PRO A 31 6.37 -17.80 -26.08
C PRO A 31 6.45 -16.30 -26.29
N ALA A 32 7.50 -15.84 -26.95
CA ALA A 32 7.65 -14.44 -27.29
C ALA A 32 6.46 -13.95 -28.14
N ARG A 33 5.89 -12.80 -27.75
CA ARG A 33 4.89 -12.09 -28.54
C ARG A 33 5.53 -10.84 -29.15
N LEU A 34 5.16 -10.53 -30.37
CA LEU A 34 5.59 -9.32 -31.06
C LEU A 34 4.40 -8.40 -31.32
N THR A 35 4.66 -7.10 -31.34
CA THR A 35 3.72 -6.10 -31.86
C THR A 35 3.58 -6.26 -33.39
N PRO A 36 2.59 -5.64 -34.02
CA PRO A 36 2.50 -5.59 -35.48
C PRO A 36 3.72 -5.00 -36.16
N THR A 37 4.51 -4.18 -35.46
CA THR A 37 5.75 -3.56 -35.96
C THR A 37 7.01 -4.41 -35.70
N GLY A 38 6.85 -5.60 -35.06
CA GLY A 38 7.95 -6.52 -34.78
C GLY A 38 8.69 -6.25 -33.46
N GLU A 39 8.23 -5.33 -32.61
CA GLU A 39 8.80 -5.10 -31.29
C GLU A 39 8.40 -6.23 -30.31
N ARG A 40 9.34 -6.67 -29.46
CA ARG A 40 9.04 -7.67 -28.44
C ARG A 40 8.13 -7.09 -27.35
N VAL A 41 6.99 -7.71 -27.12
CA VAL A 41 6.03 -7.36 -26.07
C VAL A 41 6.57 -7.82 -24.72
N THR A 42 6.51 -6.97 -23.69
CA THR A 42 6.81 -7.36 -22.32
C THR A 42 5.71 -8.29 -21.79
N ASP A 43 6.08 -9.43 -21.23
CA ASP A 43 5.08 -10.40 -20.77
C ASP A 43 4.27 -9.86 -19.59
N VAL A 44 4.94 -9.25 -18.60
CA VAL A 44 4.26 -8.60 -17.48
C VAL A 44 4.94 -7.29 -17.11
N VAL A 45 4.19 -6.20 -17.07
CA VAL A 45 4.63 -4.92 -16.49
C VAL A 45 4.03 -4.79 -15.10
N VAL A 46 4.89 -4.60 -14.10
CA VAL A 46 4.50 -4.30 -12.73
C VAL A 46 4.60 -2.79 -12.51
N VAL A 47 3.50 -2.14 -12.12
CA VAL A 47 3.45 -0.70 -11.83
C VAL A 47 3.53 -0.49 -10.33
N GLY A 48 4.65 0.05 -9.86
CA GLY A 48 5.03 0.24 -8.46
C GLY A 48 6.12 -0.73 -8.01
N ALA A 49 7.26 -0.20 -7.54
CA ALA A 49 8.42 -0.96 -7.04
C ALA A 49 8.49 -0.99 -5.50
N GLY A 50 7.38 -0.73 -4.81
CA GLY A 50 7.27 -0.97 -3.37
C GLY A 50 7.32 -2.46 -3.03
N MET A 51 7.20 -2.81 -1.75
CA MET A 51 7.26 -4.20 -1.27
C MET A 51 6.39 -5.15 -2.11
N CYS A 52 5.14 -4.77 -2.40
CA CYS A 52 4.22 -5.63 -3.15
C CYS A 52 4.68 -5.87 -4.60
N GLY A 53 5.14 -4.83 -5.29
CA GLY A 53 5.63 -4.96 -6.66
C GLY A 53 6.91 -5.78 -6.77
N LEU A 54 7.87 -5.56 -5.85
CA LEU A 54 9.09 -6.36 -5.80
C LEU A 54 8.77 -7.84 -5.52
N THR A 55 7.85 -8.13 -4.59
CA THR A 55 7.47 -9.51 -4.26
C THR A 55 6.71 -10.16 -5.42
N ALA A 56 5.81 -9.42 -6.08
CA ALA A 56 5.09 -9.91 -7.25
C ALA A 56 6.04 -10.25 -8.42
N ALA A 57 7.00 -9.37 -8.69
CA ALA A 57 7.99 -9.60 -9.73
C ALA A 57 8.85 -10.85 -9.47
N PHE A 58 9.34 -11.01 -8.24
CA PHE A 58 10.08 -12.21 -7.87
C PHE A 58 9.21 -13.48 -7.94
N ALA A 59 7.93 -13.40 -7.55
CA ALA A 59 7.00 -14.51 -7.69
C ALA A 59 6.79 -14.91 -9.16
N LEU A 60 6.66 -13.92 -10.07
CA LEU A 60 6.56 -14.17 -11.52
C LEU A 60 7.81 -14.85 -12.07
N GLN A 61 9.00 -14.41 -11.68
CA GLN A 61 10.25 -15.04 -12.09
C GLN A 61 10.33 -16.49 -11.58
N ARG A 62 9.80 -16.80 -10.39
CA ARG A 62 9.74 -18.18 -9.87
C ARG A 62 8.81 -19.09 -10.67
N GLU A 63 7.80 -18.53 -11.33
CA GLU A 63 6.95 -19.24 -12.28
C GLU A 63 7.54 -19.28 -13.71
N GLY A 64 8.78 -18.83 -13.92
CA GLY A 64 9.46 -18.82 -15.23
C GLY A 64 9.00 -17.70 -16.16
N ILE A 65 8.31 -16.70 -15.67
CA ILE A 65 7.95 -15.48 -16.42
C ILE A 65 9.07 -14.45 -16.19
N ASN A 66 10.05 -14.42 -17.10
CA ASN A 66 11.29 -13.64 -16.93
C ASN A 66 11.30 -12.32 -17.70
N ASN A 67 10.54 -12.21 -18.79
CA ASN A 67 10.40 -10.97 -19.55
C ASN A 67 9.43 -10.00 -18.84
N ILE A 68 9.90 -9.45 -17.72
CA ILE A 68 9.14 -8.52 -16.88
C ILE A 68 9.83 -7.15 -16.81
N LYS A 69 9.05 -6.10 -16.54
CA LYS A 69 9.53 -4.77 -16.17
C LYS A 69 8.79 -4.29 -14.94
N ILE A 70 9.49 -3.55 -14.08
CA ILE A 70 8.90 -2.91 -12.90
C ILE A 70 9.10 -1.41 -13.06
N LEU A 71 8.02 -0.64 -13.08
CA LEU A 71 8.05 0.81 -13.25
C LEU A 71 7.68 1.49 -11.93
N ASP A 72 8.47 2.46 -11.48
CA ASP A 72 8.10 3.29 -10.33
C ASP A 72 8.29 4.77 -10.65
N ALA A 73 7.31 5.57 -10.29
CA ALA A 73 7.32 7.01 -10.50
C ALA A 73 8.30 7.75 -9.57
N LYS A 74 8.77 7.09 -8.51
CA LYS A 74 9.66 7.67 -7.51
C LYS A 74 11.13 7.37 -7.82
N PRO A 75 12.06 8.21 -7.34
CA PRO A 75 13.48 7.93 -7.36
C PRO A 75 13.83 6.65 -6.60
N ALA A 76 14.94 6.03 -7.00
CA ALA A 76 15.44 4.82 -6.36
C ALA A 76 15.67 5.02 -4.86
N GLY A 77 15.20 4.07 -4.06
CA GLY A 77 15.30 4.12 -2.60
C GLY A 77 14.18 4.91 -1.92
N THR A 78 13.21 5.45 -2.68
CA THR A 78 12.04 6.18 -2.14
C THR A 78 10.71 5.52 -2.51
N GLU A 79 10.76 4.30 -3.04
CA GLU A 79 9.58 3.54 -3.44
C GLU A 79 8.70 3.17 -2.24
N GLY A 80 7.41 3.36 -2.38
CA GLY A 80 6.43 3.09 -1.32
C GLY A 80 6.41 4.15 -0.20
N PRO A 81 5.79 3.84 0.95
CA PRO A 81 5.52 4.84 1.99
C PRO A 81 6.65 5.00 3.03
N TRP A 82 7.65 4.11 3.05
CA TRP A 82 8.51 3.88 4.20
C TRP A 82 9.35 5.08 4.63
N ILE A 83 9.88 5.86 3.70
CA ILE A 83 10.67 7.07 3.96
C ILE A 83 10.01 8.34 3.41
N THR A 84 8.79 8.21 2.88
CA THR A 84 8.00 9.31 2.32
C THR A 84 6.92 9.76 3.30
N TYR A 85 5.67 9.34 3.13
CA TYR A 85 4.53 9.83 3.90
C TYR A 85 4.14 8.98 5.12
N ALA A 86 4.73 7.81 5.36
CA ALA A 86 4.49 7.07 6.60
C ALA A 86 5.19 7.76 7.77
N ARG A 87 4.48 7.92 8.88
CA ARG A 87 4.95 8.69 10.07
C ARG A 87 5.19 7.81 11.30
N MET A 88 4.95 6.48 11.22
CA MET A 88 5.33 5.59 12.31
C MET A 88 6.85 5.50 12.45
N GLU A 89 7.36 5.44 13.68
CA GLU A 89 8.78 5.21 13.93
C GLU A 89 9.19 3.78 13.58
N THR A 90 8.32 2.82 13.94
CA THR A 90 8.56 1.39 13.73
C THR A 90 7.39 0.73 13.02
N LEU A 91 7.67 -0.38 12.34
CA LEU A 91 6.62 -1.19 11.72
C LEU A 91 5.63 -1.70 12.77
N ARG A 92 4.37 -1.86 12.35
CA ARG A 92 3.31 -2.43 13.18
C ARG A 92 3.41 -3.95 13.26
N SER A 93 3.95 -4.56 12.22
CA SER A 93 4.17 -6.01 12.14
C SER A 93 5.28 -6.45 13.09
N PRO A 94 5.14 -7.62 13.75
CA PRO A 94 6.22 -8.21 14.53
C PRO A 94 7.45 -8.49 13.69
N LYS A 95 8.65 -8.38 14.29
CA LYS A 95 9.93 -8.62 13.59
C LYS A 95 10.15 -10.06 13.10
N HIS A 96 9.39 -11.01 13.64
CA HIS A 96 9.53 -12.44 13.33
C HIS A 96 8.84 -12.88 12.05
N LEU A 97 8.10 -12.00 11.39
CA LEU A 97 7.37 -12.32 10.16
C LEU A 97 8.33 -12.36 8.97
N ALA A 98 8.19 -13.39 8.14
CA ALA A 98 9.05 -13.57 6.98
C ALA A 98 8.89 -12.49 5.90
N GLY A 99 7.71 -11.88 5.81
CA GLY A 99 7.43 -10.83 4.83
C GLY A 99 7.58 -11.31 3.37
N PRO A 100 8.32 -10.58 2.52
CA PRO A 100 8.47 -10.88 1.10
C PRO A 100 9.48 -12.00 0.80
N ALA A 101 9.91 -12.78 1.80
CA ALA A 101 10.97 -13.78 1.65
C ALA A 101 10.60 -14.98 0.76
N MET A 102 9.33 -15.17 0.41
CA MET A 102 8.86 -16.23 -0.49
C MET A 102 9.33 -17.66 -0.09
N GLY A 103 9.45 -17.89 1.24
CA GLY A 103 9.92 -19.16 1.78
C GLY A 103 11.46 -19.36 1.79
N LEU A 104 12.23 -18.36 1.36
CA LEU A 104 13.69 -18.42 1.33
C LEU A 104 14.29 -17.83 2.62
N PRO A 105 14.93 -18.63 3.51
CA PRO A 105 15.45 -18.11 4.77
C PRO A 105 16.52 -17.03 4.58
N ASN A 106 17.41 -17.20 3.59
CA ASN A 106 18.47 -16.23 3.31
C ASN A 106 17.97 -14.91 2.67
N LEU A 107 16.70 -14.85 2.24
CA LEU A 107 16.05 -13.65 1.74
C LEU A 107 15.24 -12.90 2.82
N ALA A 108 15.00 -13.51 3.99
CA ALA A 108 14.19 -12.93 5.05
C ALA A 108 14.86 -11.69 5.68
N PHE A 109 14.06 -10.75 6.16
CA PHE A 109 14.53 -9.56 6.88
C PHE A 109 15.47 -9.91 8.02
N ARG A 110 15.18 -10.97 8.79
CA ARG A 110 16.04 -11.42 9.88
C ARG A 110 17.44 -11.75 9.40
N SER A 111 17.59 -12.52 8.34
CA SER A 111 18.91 -12.91 7.81
C SER A 111 19.70 -11.70 7.31
N TRP A 112 19.04 -10.74 6.65
CA TRP A 112 19.64 -9.48 6.27
C TRP A 112 20.08 -8.66 7.48
N PHE A 113 19.21 -8.58 8.51
CA PHE A 113 19.53 -7.84 9.72
C PHE A 113 20.72 -8.46 10.47
N GLU A 114 20.69 -9.78 10.68
CA GLU A 114 21.79 -10.49 11.38
C GLU A 114 23.11 -10.39 10.60
N ALA A 115 23.08 -10.44 9.28
CA ALA A 115 24.28 -10.22 8.46
C ALA A 115 24.82 -8.79 8.59
N LYS A 116 23.93 -7.79 8.72
CA LYS A 116 24.34 -6.37 8.80
C LYS A 116 24.76 -5.95 10.21
N PHE A 117 24.09 -6.45 11.25
CA PHE A 117 24.21 -5.95 12.63
C PHE A 117 24.59 -7.02 13.66
N GLY A 118 24.55 -8.29 13.27
CA GLY A 118 24.85 -9.42 14.15
C GLY A 118 23.63 -9.97 14.91
N GLU A 119 23.73 -11.23 15.34
CA GLU A 119 22.67 -11.94 16.06
C GLU A 119 22.33 -11.29 17.41
N GLN A 120 23.30 -10.77 18.11
CA GLN A 120 23.11 -10.08 19.40
C GLN A 120 22.18 -8.86 19.22
N ALA A 121 22.40 -8.07 18.16
CA ALA A 121 21.55 -6.92 17.83
C ALA A 121 20.12 -7.35 17.49
N TRP A 122 19.93 -8.50 16.81
CA TRP A 122 18.61 -9.07 16.56
C TRP A 122 17.85 -9.39 17.85
N ARG A 123 18.53 -9.95 18.85
CA ARG A 123 17.90 -10.26 20.14
C ARG A 123 17.40 -8.98 20.83
N GLY A 124 18.17 -7.90 20.75
CA GLY A 124 17.83 -6.58 21.30
C GLY A 124 16.82 -5.78 20.49
N LEU A 125 16.60 -6.10 19.21
CA LEU A 125 15.64 -5.39 18.36
C LEU A 125 14.22 -5.66 18.85
N GLY A 126 13.50 -4.61 19.24
CA GLY A 126 12.08 -4.70 19.59
C GLY A 126 11.20 -4.81 18.32
N LYS A 127 10.94 -3.68 17.71
CA LYS A 127 10.25 -3.54 16.42
C LYS A 127 11.21 -3.03 15.36
N ILE A 128 10.89 -3.29 14.09
CA ILE A 128 11.70 -2.87 12.96
C ILE A 128 11.53 -1.36 12.74
N PRO A 129 12.60 -0.55 12.81
CA PRO A 129 12.53 0.86 12.42
C PRO A 129 12.11 0.99 10.95
N ARG A 130 11.21 1.92 10.68
CA ARG A 130 10.65 2.14 9.34
C ARG A 130 11.72 2.38 8.25
N PRO A 131 12.75 3.23 8.46
CA PRO A 131 13.81 3.40 7.46
C PRO A 131 14.62 2.12 7.20
N MET A 132 14.84 1.32 8.23
CA MET A 132 15.57 0.04 8.11
C MET A 132 14.80 -0.96 7.23
N TRP A 133 13.48 -0.91 7.22
CA TRP A 133 12.69 -1.72 6.30
C TRP A 133 12.91 -1.30 4.85
N MET A 134 13.05 -0.01 4.58
CA MET A 134 13.41 0.47 3.24
C MET A 134 14.82 0.04 2.82
N ASP A 135 15.80 0.10 3.74
CA ASP A 135 17.16 -0.43 3.50
C ASP A 135 17.11 -1.91 3.09
N TYR A 136 16.28 -2.70 3.78
CA TYR A 136 16.09 -4.12 3.45
C TYR A 136 15.47 -4.30 2.06
N LEU A 137 14.43 -3.53 1.70
CA LEU A 137 13.79 -3.60 0.38
C LEU A 137 14.76 -3.20 -0.74
N THR A 138 15.62 -2.21 -0.49
CA THR A 138 16.69 -1.82 -1.42
C THR A 138 17.68 -2.96 -1.64
N TRP A 139 18.10 -3.64 -0.56
CA TRP A 139 18.94 -4.84 -0.66
C TRP A 139 18.21 -5.99 -1.38
N TYR A 140 16.94 -6.24 -1.04
CA TYR A 140 16.08 -7.26 -1.66
C TYR A 140 16.05 -7.10 -3.19
N ARG A 141 15.76 -5.88 -3.67
CA ARG A 141 15.77 -5.54 -5.09
C ARG A 141 17.12 -5.85 -5.73
N LYS A 142 18.22 -5.43 -5.06
CA LYS A 142 19.58 -5.59 -5.58
C LYS A 142 20.01 -7.05 -5.64
N VAL A 143 19.80 -7.81 -4.57
CA VAL A 143 20.25 -9.19 -4.47
C VAL A 143 19.52 -10.13 -5.43
N LEU A 144 18.28 -9.81 -5.78
CA LEU A 144 17.46 -10.55 -6.76
C LEU A 144 17.60 -9.99 -8.20
N ALA A 145 18.41 -8.96 -8.40
CA ALA A 145 18.58 -8.29 -9.69
C ALA A 145 17.24 -7.93 -10.38
N LEU A 146 16.24 -7.45 -9.62
CA LEU A 146 14.92 -7.13 -10.18
C LEU A 146 14.98 -5.94 -11.14
N PRO A 147 14.36 -6.02 -12.35
CA PRO A 147 14.46 -5.02 -13.41
C PRO A 147 13.57 -3.80 -13.14
N VAL A 148 13.90 -2.99 -12.15
CA VAL A 148 13.16 -1.78 -11.77
C VAL A 148 13.69 -0.57 -12.53
N GLU A 149 12.78 0.14 -13.20
CA GLU A 149 12.99 1.45 -13.79
C GLU A 149 12.35 2.50 -12.89
N ASN A 150 13.17 3.33 -12.26
CA ASN A 150 12.72 4.45 -11.43
C ASN A 150 12.50 5.72 -12.27
N ASP A 151 11.86 6.73 -11.65
CA ASP A 151 11.45 7.98 -12.31
C ASP A 151 10.61 7.73 -13.58
N ALA A 152 9.92 6.58 -13.62
CA ALA A 152 9.13 6.09 -14.73
C ALA A 152 7.63 6.09 -14.36
N SER A 153 6.93 7.16 -14.72
CA SER A 153 5.51 7.34 -14.44
C SER A 153 4.65 6.78 -15.56
N VAL A 154 3.77 5.84 -15.26
CA VAL A 154 2.72 5.39 -16.18
C VAL A 154 1.63 6.47 -16.24
N LEU A 155 1.40 7.03 -17.40
CA LEU A 155 0.43 8.11 -17.64
C LEU A 155 -0.90 7.60 -18.18
N ASN A 156 -0.86 6.53 -18.98
CA ASN A 156 -2.03 5.93 -19.60
C ASN A 156 -1.79 4.47 -19.90
N ILE A 157 -2.83 3.68 -19.79
CA ILE A 157 -2.89 2.28 -20.20
C ILE A 157 -4.05 2.17 -21.20
N SER A 158 -3.78 1.68 -22.40
CA SER A 158 -4.78 1.48 -23.44
C SER A 158 -4.76 0.05 -23.96
N SER A 159 -5.90 -0.42 -24.45
CA SER A 159 -6.02 -1.74 -25.09
C SER A 159 -5.27 -1.75 -26.42
N ALA A 160 -4.60 -2.88 -26.70
CA ALA A 160 -3.88 -3.13 -27.94
C ALA A 160 -4.06 -4.59 -28.39
N PRO A 161 -3.85 -4.93 -29.69
CA PRO A 161 -3.97 -6.31 -30.16
C PRO A 161 -3.07 -7.32 -29.44
N HIS A 162 -1.95 -6.84 -28.90
CA HIS A 162 -0.98 -7.66 -28.14
C HIS A 162 -1.25 -7.65 -26.62
N GLY A 163 -2.27 -6.96 -26.15
CA GLY A 163 -2.64 -6.77 -24.74
C GLY A 163 -2.84 -5.29 -24.42
N PHE A 164 -1.73 -4.58 -24.15
CA PHE A 164 -1.75 -3.18 -23.73
C PHE A 164 -0.61 -2.37 -24.34
N ASP A 165 -0.86 -1.08 -24.51
CA ASP A 165 0.14 -0.04 -24.70
C ASP A 165 0.16 0.86 -23.46
N LEU A 166 1.30 0.92 -22.75
CA LEU A 166 1.50 1.83 -21.64
C LEU A 166 2.26 3.08 -22.12
N THR A 167 1.68 4.25 -21.91
CA THR A 167 2.41 5.52 -22.06
C THR A 167 3.19 5.78 -20.79
N VAL A 168 4.52 5.73 -20.88
CA VAL A 168 5.44 5.90 -19.76
C VAL A 168 6.25 7.18 -19.95
N ARG A 169 6.26 8.06 -18.95
CA ARG A 169 7.11 9.26 -18.91
C ARG A 169 8.32 8.99 -18.04
N GLN A 170 9.52 9.18 -18.60
CA GLN A 170 10.80 9.05 -17.90
C GLN A 170 11.79 10.09 -18.41
N GLY A 171 12.49 10.79 -17.52
CA GLY A 171 13.47 11.83 -17.89
C GLY A 171 12.89 12.95 -18.75
N GLY A 172 11.59 13.29 -18.62
CA GLY A 172 10.90 14.29 -19.42
C GLY A 172 10.36 13.79 -20.77
N ALA A 173 10.81 12.64 -21.27
CA ALA A 173 10.31 12.01 -22.50
C ALA A 173 9.19 11.02 -22.22
N ALA A 174 8.24 10.90 -23.16
CA ALA A 174 7.22 9.86 -23.15
C ALA A 174 7.58 8.77 -24.17
N ARG A 175 7.35 7.51 -23.78
CA ARG A 175 7.48 6.36 -24.68
C ARG A 175 6.30 5.42 -24.52
N VAL A 176 6.03 4.61 -25.52
CA VAL A 176 5.06 3.51 -25.44
C VAL A 176 5.81 2.24 -25.07
N LEU A 177 5.23 1.48 -24.12
CA LEU A 177 5.74 0.18 -23.71
C LEU A 177 4.64 -0.86 -23.95
N PRO A 178 4.83 -1.80 -24.89
CA PRO A 178 3.87 -2.87 -25.13
C PRO A 178 3.96 -3.95 -24.05
N ALA A 179 2.79 -4.40 -23.56
CA ALA A 179 2.67 -5.41 -22.51
C ALA A 179 1.53 -6.39 -22.77
N ARG A 180 1.71 -7.67 -22.38
CA ARG A 180 0.63 -8.67 -22.41
C ARG A 180 -0.28 -8.55 -21.21
N ARG A 181 0.32 -8.34 -20.03
CA ARG A 181 -0.38 -8.24 -18.74
C ARG A 181 0.21 -7.12 -17.91
N ILE A 182 -0.59 -6.57 -17.03
CA ILE A 182 -0.19 -5.51 -16.11
C ILE A 182 -0.58 -5.89 -14.69
N VAL A 183 0.34 -5.67 -13.75
CA VAL A 183 0.10 -5.77 -12.31
C VAL A 183 0.19 -4.38 -11.70
N LEU A 184 -0.91 -3.87 -11.21
CA LEU A 184 -0.93 -2.64 -10.43
C LEU A 184 -0.51 -2.95 -9.00
N ALA A 185 0.65 -2.49 -8.57
CA ALA A 185 1.21 -2.62 -7.23
C ALA A 185 1.45 -1.25 -6.58
N THR A 186 0.60 -0.28 -6.91
CA THR A 186 0.67 1.14 -6.57
C THR A 186 0.30 1.46 -5.11
N GLY A 187 0.17 0.45 -4.28
CA GLY A 187 0.00 0.59 -2.83
C GLY A 187 -1.41 0.97 -2.39
N ARG A 188 -1.50 1.69 -1.27
CA ARG A 188 -2.80 2.01 -0.66
C ARG A 188 -3.58 3.07 -1.45
N GLU A 189 -2.88 3.93 -2.16
CA GLU A 189 -3.46 5.04 -2.93
C GLU A 189 -3.83 4.64 -4.37
N GLY A 190 -3.37 3.49 -4.83
CA GLY A 190 -3.44 3.09 -6.23
C GLY A 190 -4.82 3.06 -6.86
N LEU A 191 -5.88 2.73 -6.09
CA LEU A 191 -7.28 2.76 -6.52
C LEU A 191 -8.10 3.53 -5.48
N ALA A 192 -7.58 4.66 -4.99
CA ALA A 192 -8.22 5.37 -3.91
C ALA A 192 -7.96 6.87 -3.96
N ARG A 193 -8.85 7.63 -3.34
CA ARG A 193 -8.68 9.07 -3.07
C ARG A 193 -8.71 9.32 -1.57
N PRO A 194 -8.02 10.36 -1.07
CA PRO A 194 -8.21 10.83 0.30
C PRO A 194 -9.69 11.06 0.60
N ARG A 195 -10.15 10.57 1.74
CA ARG A 195 -11.52 10.82 2.20
C ARG A 195 -11.58 12.21 2.84
N VAL A 196 -12.00 13.19 2.08
CA VAL A 196 -12.12 14.58 2.54
C VAL A 196 -13.44 14.74 3.32
N PRO A 197 -13.42 15.15 4.61
CA PRO A 197 -14.63 15.52 5.33
C PRO A 197 -15.37 16.68 4.65
N ALA A 198 -16.71 16.62 4.63
CA ALA A 198 -17.55 17.65 3.98
C ALA A 198 -17.22 19.07 4.50
N ALA A 199 -16.98 19.20 5.79
CA ALA A 199 -16.69 20.48 6.44
C ALA A 199 -15.42 21.18 5.93
N ILE A 200 -14.52 20.49 5.20
CA ILE A 200 -13.25 21.05 4.71
C ILE A 200 -13.07 20.91 3.20
N THR A 201 -14.10 20.47 2.45
CA THR A 201 -13.95 20.17 1.02
C THR A 201 -13.43 21.36 0.21
N GLY A 202 -13.88 22.58 0.51
CA GLY A 202 -13.42 23.81 -0.17
C GLY A 202 -12.14 24.44 0.44
N LEU A 203 -11.55 23.83 1.48
CA LEU A 203 -10.44 24.41 2.24
C LEU A 203 -9.12 23.62 2.05
N VAL A 204 -9.14 22.49 1.33
CA VAL A 204 -7.94 21.67 1.11
C VAL A 204 -6.85 22.49 0.41
N GLY A 205 -5.65 22.44 0.97
CA GLY A 205 -4.51 23.23 0.50
C GLY A 205 -3.34 23.17 1.49
N PRO A 206 -2.39 24.10 1.44
CA PRO A 206 -1.15 24.04 2.25
C PRO A 206 -1.37 23.94 3.76
N SER A 207 -2.47 24.51 4.28
CA SER A 207 -2.80 24.47 5.71
C SER A 207 -3.86 23.45 6.09
N VAL A 208 -4.45 22.72 5.11
CA VAL A 208 -5.47 21.67 5.31
C VAL A 208 -5.09 20.48 4.45
N ARG A 209 -4.36 19.53 5.04
CA ARG A 209 -3.69 18.45 4.30
C ARG A 209 -4.17 17.07 4.78
N HIS A 210 -4.22 16.11 3.83
CA HIS A 210 -4.40 14.70 4.18
C HIS A 210 -3.13 14.14 4.81
N SER A 211 -3.28 13.14 5.69
CA SER A 211 -2.16 12.47 6.36
C SER A 211 -1.15 11.77 5.42
N SER A 212 -1.49 11.54 4.15
CA SER A 212 -0.56 11.01 3.14
C SER A 212 0.09 12.09 2.29
N ALA A 213 -0.27 13.36 2.47
CA ALA A 213 0.39 14.44 1.78
C ALA A 213 1.86 14.59 2.21
N ASP A 214 2.64 15.19 1.36
CA ASP A 214 3.98 15.65 1.72
C ASP A 214 3.85 16.83 2.68
N ILE A 215 4.09 16.57 3.98
CA ILE A 215 3.93 17.53 5.07
C ILE A 215 5.29 17.82 5.65
N ASP A 216 5.72 19.07 5.54
CA ASP A 216 6.84 19.58 6.34
C ASP A 216 6.34 19.93 7.75
N PHE A 217 6.66 19.08 8.71
CA PHE A 217 6.26 19.29 10.10
C PHE A 217 7.01 20.44 10.78
N ALA A 218 8.14 20.88 10.24
CA ALA A 218 8.83 22.07 10.77
C ALA A 218 7.96 23.32 10.70
N GLU A 219 7.06 23.42 9.72
CA GLU A 219 6.08 24.50 9.60
C GLU A 219 5.08 24.57 10.77
N MET A 220 4.98 23.53 11.57
CA MET A 220 4.01 23.43 12.69
C MET A 220 4.58 23.97 14.01
N ARG A 221 5.86 24.32 14.03
CA ARG A 221 6.49 24.90 15.23
C ARG A 221 5.74 26.15 15.72
N GLY A 222 5.37 26.13 17.00
CA GLY A 222 4.62 27.20 17.65
C GLY A 222 3.16 27.33 17.25
N LYS A 223 2.64 26.49 16.33
CA LYS A 223 1.27 26.52 15.82
C LYS A 223 0.33 25.63 16.62
N VAL A 224 -0.96 25.91 16.52
CA VAL A 224 -2.04 25.02 16.96
C VAL A 224 -2.45 24.16 15.78
N VAL A 225 -2.41 22.83 15.95
CA VAL A 225 -2.71 21.85 14.91
C VAL A 225 -3.95 21.06 15.30
N ALA A 226 -4.94 21.01 14.41
CA ALA A 226 -6.09 20.11 14.55
C ALA A 226 -5.84 18.85 13.72
N VAL A 227 -5.88 17.68 14.37
CA VAL A 227 -5.74 16.37 13.72
C VAL A 227 -7.08 15.66 13.77
N VAL A 228 -7.67 15.37 12.60
CA VAL A 228 -9.00 14.75 12.50
C VAL A 228 -8.88 13.23 12.46
N GLY A 229 -9.36 12.55 13.51
CA GLY A 229 -9.35 11.10 13.68
C GLY A 229 -8.50 10.63 14.86
N PHE A 230 -8.58 9.31 15.14
CA PHE A 230 -7.77 8.62 16.16
C PHE A 230 -7.33 7.23 15.67
N SER A 231 -7.11 7.05 14.39
CA SER A 231 -6.49 5.85 13.84
C SER A 231 -4.96 5.98 13.89
N ALA A 232 -4.27 4.94 13.44
CA ALA A 232 -2.82 4.93 13.45
C ALA A 232 -2.19 6.15 12.76
N SER A 233 -2.68 6.55 11.57
CA SER A 233 -2.11 7.72 10.89
C SER A 233 -2.41 9.03 11.62
N ALA A 234 -3.54 9.16 12.31
CA ALA A 234 -3.86 10.34 13.11
C ALA A 234 -2.89 10.50 14.27
N VAL A 235 -2.67 9.42 15.01
CA VAL A 235 -1.77 9.40 16.16
C VAL A 235 -0.32 9.63 15.72
N ASP A 236 0.13 9.02 14.62
CA ASP A 236 1.48 9.22 14.09
C ASP A 236 1.69 10.67 13.61
N ASN A 237 0.73 11.28 12.90
CA ASN A 237 0.83 12.68 12.47
C ASN A 237 0.75 13.67 13.64
N ALA A 238 -0.04 13.37 14.67
CA ALA A 238 -0.09 14.15 15.89
C ALA A 238 1.26 14.16 16.63
N ALA A 239 1.91 12.98 16.69
CA ALA A 239 3.24 12.83 17.28
C ALA A 239 4.29 13.66 16.52
N GLU A 240 4.34 13.56 15.18
CA GLU A 240 5.24 14.36 14.35
C GLU A 240 5.05 15.87 14.58
N ALA A 241 3.79 16.34 14.65
CA ALA A 241 3.49 17.75 14.92
C ALA A 241 3.98 18.19 16.31
N LEU A 242 3.77 17.37 17.34
CA LEU A 242 4.22 17.64 18.71
C LEU A 242 5.74 17.68 18.80
N GLU A 243 6.42 16.71 18.21
CA GLU A 243 7.89 16.59 18.20
C GLU A 243 8.55 17.71 17.40
N ALA A 244 7.88 18.18 16.34
CA ALA A 244 8.31 19.38 15.60
C ALA A 244 8.13 20.70 16.38
N GLY A 245 7.50 20.64 17.57
CA GLY A 245 7.33 21.79 18.44
C GLY A 245 6.02 22.56 18.21
N ALA A 246 4.95 21.91 17.77
CA ALA A 246 3.62 22.51 17.76
C ALA A 246 3.25 23.03 19.17
N ARG A 247 2.67 24.22 19.25
CA ARG A 247 2.23 24.82 20.53
C ARG A 247 1.14 24.01 21.20
N LYS A 248 0.22 23.45 20.42
CA LYS A 248 -0.85 22.58 20.86
C LYS A 248 -1.33 21.68 19.72
N VAL A 249 -1.69 20.44 20.04
CA VAL A 249 -2.34 19.53 19.10
C VAL A 249 -3.69 19.11 19.66
N HIS A 250 -4.76 19.30 18.88
CA HIS A 250 -6.09 18.82 19.16
C HIS A 250 -6.41 17.59 18.29
N LEU A 251 -6.65 16.43 18.91
CA LEU A 251 -7.17 15.25 18.23
C LEU A 251 -8.70 15.30 18.28
N LEU A 252 -9.34 15.38 17.11
CA LEU A 252 -10.79 15.45 16.96
C LEU A 252 -11.33 14.05 16.64
N VAL A 253 -11.97 13.42 17.60
CA VAL A 253 -12.43 12.03 17.52
C VAL A 253 -13.95 12.01 17.49
N ARG A 254 -14.54 11.62 16.35
CA ARG A 254 -16.02 11.60 16.19
C ARG A 254 -16.73 10.60 17.12
N ALA A 255 -16.03 9.54 17.51
CA ALA A 255 -16.58 8.50 18.37
C ALA A 255 -16.56 8.94 19.86
N PRO A 256 -17.48 8.42 20.69
CA PRO A 256 -17.50 8.72 22.12
C PRO A 256 -16.36 8.03 22.88
N ASP A 257 -15.69 7.05 22.27
CA ASP A 257 -14.52 6.37 22.82
C ASP A 257 -13.56 5.96 21.70
N VAL A 258 -12.34 5.61 22.08
CA VAL A 258 -11.30 5.18 21.15
C VAL A 258 -11.23 3.66 21.05
N SER A 259 -10.96 3.15 19.84
CA SER A 259 -10.75 1.71 19.67
C SER A 259 -9.46 1.27 20.36
N ARG A 260 -9.53 0.19 21.17
CA ARG A 260 -8.39 -0.39 21.90
C ARG A 260 -8.02 -1.78 21.40
N ILE A 261 -8.85 -2.39 20.56
CA ILE A 261 -8.68 -3.76 20.09
C ILE A 261 -8.37 -3.76 18.59
N ASN A 262 -7.26 -4.38 18.21
CA ASN A 262 -6.94 -4.62 16.81
C ASN A 262 -7.68 -5.86 16.30
N LYS A 263 -8.80 -5.64 15.60
CA LYS A 263 -9.61 -6.71 15.00
C LYS A 263 -8.90 -7.46 13.87
N MET A 264 -7.90 -6.82 13.22
CA MET A 264 -7.13 -7.41 12.13
C MET A 264 -6.00 -8.32 12.61
N LYS A 265 -5.73 -8.39 13.92
CA LYS A 265 -4.58 -9.15 14.45
C LYS A 265 -4.60 -10.63 14.07
N HIS A 266 -5.78 -11.21 13.90
CA HIS A 266 -5.96 -12.63 13.62
C HIS A 266 -6.21 -12.95 12.14
N THR A 267 -6.10 -11.98 11.23
CA THR A 267 -6.31 -12.19 9.80
C THR A 267 -5.03 -12.57 9.03
N ASN A 268 -3.90 -12.70 9.71
CA ASN A 268 -2.59 -13.09 9.13
C ASN A 268 -2.22 -14.56 9.40
N PHE A 269 -3.12 -15.36 9.94
CA PHE A 269 -2.86 -16.79 10.08
C PHE A 269 -3.00 -17.51 8.75
N PRO A 270 -2.16 -18.53 8.46
CA PRO A 270 -2.17 -19.24 7.19
C PRO A 270 -3.55 -19.76 6.78
N GLY A 271 -4.34 -20.30 7.72
CA GLY A 271 -5.70 -20.76 7.45
C GLY A 271 -6.64 -19.65 7.00
N PHE A 272 -6.55 -18.46 7.60
CA PHE A 272 -7.34 -17.31 7.16
C PHE A 272 -6.87 -16.83 5.79
N THR A 273 -5.58 -16.67 5.59
CA THR A 273 -4.98 -16.18 4.34
C THR A 273 -5.31 -17.11 3.17
N ALA A 274 -5.25 -18.43 3.38
CA ALA A 274 -5.58 -19.42 2.36
C ALA A 274 -7.08 -19.50 2.09
N GLY A 275 -7.93 -19.48 3.14
CA GLY A 275 -9.36 -19.75 3.04
C GLY A 275 -10.22 -18.53 2.69
N PHE A 276 -9.76 -17.30 2.98
CA PHE A 276 -10.60 -16.10 2.84
C PHE A 276 -11.17 -15.89 1.44
N SER A 277 -10.34 -16.02 0.41
CA SER A 277 -10.78 -15.82 -0.98
C SER A 277 -11.73 -16.90 -1.50
N ALA A 278 -11.77 -18.07 -0.84
CA ALA A 278 -12.71 -19.15 -1.16
C ALA A 278 -14.08 -18.96 -0.50
N LEU A 279 -14.22 -18.05 0.46
CA LEU A 279 -15.50 -17.72 1.06
C LEU A 279 -16.44 -17.07 0.03
N PRO A 280 -17.76 -17.30 0.11
CA PRO A 280 -18.74 -16.54 -0.65
C PRO A 280 -18.57 -15.03 -0.44
N ALA A 281 -18.82 -14.23 -1.47
CA ALA A 281 -18.65 -12.77 -1.41
C ALA A 281 -19.40 -12.12 -0.23
N ALA A 282 -20.63 -12.57 0.05
CA ALA A 282 -21.40 -12.08 1.19
C ALA A 282 -20.71 -12.33 2.54
N ALA A 283 -20.11 -13.51 2.73
CA ALA A 283 -19.40 -13.85 3.96
C ALA A 283 -18.12 -13.00 4.13
N ARG A 284 -17.38 -12.73 3.04
CA ARG A 284 -16.22 -11.83 3.04
C ARG A 284 -16.62 -10.40 3.43
N LEU A 285 -17.71 -9.91 2.85
CA LEU A 285 -18.25 -8.57 3.13
C LEU A 285 -18.75 -8.46 4.59
N ASP A 286 -19.43 -9.47 5.12
CA ASP A 286 -19.93 -9.48 6.50
C ASP A 286 -18.77 -9.41 7.49
N LEU A 287 -17.77 -10.26 7.32
CA LEU A 287 -16.57 -10.30 8.16
C LEU A 287 -15.81 -8.97 8.14
N LEU A 288 -15.62 -8.38 6.96
CA LEU A 288 -14.95 -7.09 6.85
C LEU A 288 -15.82 -5.93 7.32
N SER A 289 -17.14 -5.98 7.16
CA SER A 289 -18.08 -4.98 7.72
C SER A 289 -17.96 -4.90 9.23
N TYR A 290 -17.83 -6.05 9.92
CA TYR A 290 -17.54 -6.08 11.35
C TYR A 290 -16.22 -5.37 11.68
N VAL A 291 -15.14 -5.68 10.96
CA VAL A 291 -13.82 -5.05 11.17
C VAL A 291 -13.87 -3.54 10.94
N PHE A 292 -14.47 -3.11 9.83
CA PHE A 292 -14.55 -1.70 9.46
C PHE A 292 -15.45 -0.88 10.39
N ARG A 293 -16.52 -1.46 10.91
CA ARG A 293 -17.42 -0.82 11.89
C ARG A 293 -16.67 -0.41 13.16
N TYR A 294 -15.84 -1.29 13.69
CA TYR A 294 -15.14 -1.07 14.96
C TYR A 294 -13.79 -0.38 14.83
N ARG A 295 -13.32 -0.16 13.62
CA ARG A 295 -12.02 0.43 13.29
C ARG A 295 -10.83 -0.27 13.97
N THR A 296 -9.66 -0.11 13.45
CA THR A 296 -8.44 -0.67 14.04
C THR A 296 -7.85 0.31 15.05
N ALA A 297 -7.55 -0.16 16.24
CA ALA A 297 -6.86 0.63 17.26
C ALA A 297 -5.48 1.11 16.75
N PRO A 298 -5.06 2.33 17.08
CA PRO A 298 -3.69 2.76 16.84
C PRO A 298 -2.70 1.88 17.65
N PRO A 299 -1.45 1.70 17.17
CA PRO A 299 -0.43 1.00 17.92
C PRO A 299 -0.15 1.69 19.26
N ARG A 300 0.07 0.89 20.32
CA ARG A 300 0.35 1.41 21.65
C ARG A 300 1.56 2.35 21.68
N ASP A 301 2.59 2.04 20.92
CA ASP A 301 3.81 2.85 20.87
C ASP A 301 3.54 4.22 20.27
N SER A 302 2.76 4.30 19.18
CA SER A 302 2.32 5.57 18.59
C SER A 302 1.47 6.38 19.58
N VAL A 303 0.58 5.74 20.34
CA VAL A 303 -0.22 6.39 21.38
C VAL A 303 0.69 6.93 22.48
N ASN A 304 1.63 6.12 22.98
CA ASN A 304 2.59 6.53 24.01
C ASN A 304 3.46 7.69 23.52
N ARG A 305 3.83 7.73 22.24
CA ARG A 305 4.59 8.82 21.62
C ARG A 305 3.85 10.14 21.75
N VAL A 306 2.56 10.17 21.46
CA VAL A 306 1.72 11.36 21.61
C VAL A 306 1.59 11.80 23.08
N PHE A 307 1.34 10.86 23.98
CA PHE A 307 1.11 11.18 25.39
C PHE A 307 2.37 11.53 26.19
N ARG A 308 3.56 11.49 25.62
CA ARG A 308 4.78 12.10 26.19
C ARG A 308 4.71 13.61 26.22
N HIS A 309 3.80 14.21 25.45
CA HIS A 309 3.67 15.64 25.29
C HIS A 309 2.48 16.18 26.07
N PRO A 310 2.65 17.15 27.01
CA PRO A 310 1.55 17.69 27.82
C PRO A 310 0.61 18.61 27.04
N ASN A 311 1.02 19.05 25.85
CA ASN A 311 0.30 20.00 24.99
C ASN A 311 -0.58 19.30 23.94
N VAL A 312 -0.98 18.05 24.16
CA VAL A 312 -1.98 17.34 23.39
C VAL A 312 -3.34 17.34 24.11
N GLU A 313 -4.40 17.45 23.34
CA GLU A 313 -5.78 17.34 23.84
C GLU A 313 -6.59 16.40 22.94
N ILE A 314 -7.30 15.46 23.55
CA ILE A 314 -8.20 14.54 22.84
C ILE A 314 -9.64 15.00 23.09
N ASN A 315 -10.33 15.33 22.00
CA ASN A 315 -11.72 15.70 22.01
C ASN A 315 -12.54 14.52 21.48
N LEU A 316 -13.21 13.79 22.37
CA LEU A 316 -14.13 12.70 22.06
C LEU A 316 -15.50 13.25 21.68
N SER A 317 -16.32 12.48 20.97
CA SER A 317 -17.62 12.92 20.46
C SER A 317 -17.54 14.24 19.68
N ALA A 318 -16.41 14.43 18.97
CA ALA A 318 -16.08 15.63 18.23
C ALA A 318 -16.07 15.35 16.70
N PRO A 319 -17.22 15.04 16.08
CA PRO A 319 -17.33 15.03 14.62
C PRO A 319 -16.98 16.43 14.08
N LEU A 320 -16.31 16.47 12.95
CA LEU A 320 -15.99 17.75 12.31
C LEU A 320 -17.22 18.28 11.59
N ASP A 321 -17.91 19.24 12.22
CA ASP A 321 -19.21 19.73 11.75
C ASP A 321 -19.04 20.94 10.79
N ARG A 322 -18.19 21.88 11.17
CA ARG A 322 -17.94 23.08 10.39
C ARG A 322 -16.51 23.60 10.58
N VAL A 323 -15.94 24.07 9.49
CA VAL A 323 -14.66 24.78 9.50
C VAL A 323 -14.82 26.06 8.69
N THR A 324 -14.44 27.18 9.27
CA THR A 324 -14.45 28.49 8.61
C THR A 324 -13.06 29.09 8.65
N ARG A 325 -12.59 29.58 7.51
CA ARG A 325 -11.31 30.28 7.46
C ARG A 325 -11.48 31.70 7.97
N SER A 326 -10.67 32.11 8.93
CA SER A 326 -10.63 33.46 9.52
C SER A 326 -9.19 33.99 9.46
N GLY A 327 -8.89 34.73 8.41
CA GLY A 327 -7.51 35.12 8.09
C GLY A 327 -6.62 33.92 7.81
N ASP A 328 -5.54 33.78 8.57
CA ASP A 328 -4.59 32.65 8.45
C ASP A 328 -4.94 31.47 9.36
N ARG A 329 -6.07 31.52 10.05
CA ARG A 329 -6.51 30.49 11.00
C ARG A 329 -7.84 29.87 10.59
N PHE A 330 -8.19 28.79 11.26
CA PHE A 330 -9.45 28.06 11.07
C PHE A 330 -10.23 28.05 12.40
N GLU A 331 -11.47 28.52 12.34
CA GLU A 331 -12.45 28.32 13.39
C GLU A 331 -13.13 26.97 13.15
N ILE A 332 -13.07 26.09 14.12
CA ILE A 332 -13.51 24.69 14.01
C ILE A 332 -14.61 24.42 15.03
N SER A 333 -15.74 23.94 14.54
CA SER A 333 -16.82 23.37 15.34
C SER A 333 -16.81 21.86 15.16
N ALA A 334 -16.65 21.11 16.27
CA ALA A 334 -16.59 19.66 16.26
C ALA A 334 -17.35 19.07 17.47
N GLY A 335 -18.60 18.69 17.28
CA GLY A 335 -19.52 18.36 18.36
C GLY A 335 -19.68 19.55 19.33
N ALA A 336 -19.46 19.31 20.62
CA ALA A 336 -19.46 20.37 21.62
C ALA A 336 -18.16 21.20 21.65
N CYS A 337 -17.14 20.79 20.93
CA CYS A 337 -15.83 21.44 20.91
C CYS A 337 -15.81 22.63 19.95
N GLN A 338 -15.32 23.78 20.43
CA GLN A 338 -15.05 24.96 19.63
C GLN A 338 -13.57 25.31 19.82
N LEU A 339 -12.82 25.38 18.71
CA LEU A 339 -11.41 25.69 18.77
C LEU A 339 -10.93 26.47 17.54
N THR A 340 -9.76 27.06 17.65
CA THR A 340 -9.06 27.73 16.54
C THR A 340 -7.74 27.00 16.28
N ALA A 341 -7.46 26.68 15.03
CA ALA A 341 -6.22 26.05 14.62
C ALA A 341 -5.54 26.80 13.47
N ASP A 342 -4.23 26.69 13.40
CA ASP A 342 -3.40 27.26 12.32
C ASP A 342 -3.24 26.25 11.18
N GLN A 343 -3.32 24.93 11.48
CA GLN A 343 -3.17 23.84 10.52
C GLN A 343 -4.19 22.72 10.82
N ILE A 344 -4.66 22.05 9.77
CA ILE A 344 -5.55 20.89 9.88
C ILE A 344 -4.92 19.71 9.14
N ILE A 345 -4.74 18.58 9.83
CA ILE A 345 -4.36 17.31 9.23
C ILE A 345 -5.56 16.36 9.32
N TYR A 346 -6.17 16.04 8.18
CA TYR A 346 -7.28 15.09 8.20
C TYR A 346 -6.78 13.67 7.92
N CYS A 347 -6.93 12.81 8.93
CA CYS A 347 -6.48 11.42 8.95
C CYS A 347 -7.67 10.47 8.80
N THR A 348 -8.54 10.76 7.87
CA THR A 348 -9.83 10.10 7.66
C THR A 348 -9.73 8.86 6.78
N GLY A 349 -8.51 8.56 6.30
CA GLY A 349 -8.22 7.42 5.44
C GLY A 349 -8.59 7.69 3.98
N PHE A 350 -8.75 6.59 3.24
CA PHE A 350 -9.01 6.63 1.80
C PHE A 350 -10.41 6.10 1.49
N LYS A 351 -10.97 6.57 0.39
CA LYS A 351 -12.14 6.03 -0.25
C LYS A 351 -11.68 5.31 -1.52
N ILE A 352 -12.06 4.05 -1.68
CA ILE A 352 -11.82 3.32 -2.93
C ILE A 352 -12.63 4.00 -4.05
N ASP A 353 -11.97 4.20 -5.17
CA ASP A 353 -12.52 4.81 -6.36
C ASP A 353 -11.75 4.28 -7.57
N THR A 354 -12.36 3.40 -8.33
CA THR A 354 -11.74 2.79 -9.53
C THR A 354 -11.42 3.82 -10.61
N CYS A 355 -12.07 4.99 -10.58
CA CYS A 355 -11.79 6.12 -11.47
C CYS A 355 -10.71 7.08 -10.93
N ALA A 356 -10.13 6.81 -9.74
CA ALA A 356 -9.08 7.67 -9.18
C ALA A 356 -7.79 7.68 -10.00
N PRO A 357 -7.27 6.53 -10.47
CA PRO A 357 -6.08 6.48 -11.32
C PRO A 357 -6.38 6.97 -12.73
N SER A 358 -5.75 8.06 -13.15
CA SER A 358 -5.94 8.61 -14.51
C SER A 358 -5.46 7.64 -15.59
N GLU A 359 -4.46 6.82 -15.29
CA GLU A 359 -3.91 5.81 -16.20
C GLU A 359 -4.89 4.70 -16.59
N LEU A 360 -5.95 4.49 -15.79
CA LEU A 360 -7.00 3.50 -16.06
C LEU A 360 -8.20 4.04 -16.84
N GLY A 361 -8.09 5.23 -17.42
CA GLY A 361 -9.21 5.99 -18.00
C GLY A 361 -10.20 5.16 -18.81
N GLU A 362 -9.74 4.35 -19.77
CA GLU A 362 -10.66 3.54 -20.61
C GLU A 362 -11.23 2.32 -19.88
N PHE A 363 -10.55 1.80 -18.84
CA PHE A 363 -10.98 0.60 -18.12
C PHE A 363 -11.88 0.91 -16.92
N ALA A 364 -11.60 2.00 -16.24
CA ALA A 364 -12.21 2.37 -14.97
C ALA A 364 -13.76 2.31 -14.95
N PRO A 365 -14.49 2.83 -15.96
CA PRO A 365 -15.94 2.80 -15.98
C PRO A 365 -16.53 1.38 -16.05
N HIS A 366 -15.74 0.41 -16.53
CA HIS A 366 -16.16 -0.96 -16.81
C HIS A 366 -15.79 -1.95 -15.71
N ILE A 367 -14.99 -1.51 -14.70
CA ILE A 367 -14.60 -2.37 -13.58
C ILE A 367 -15.80 -2.67 -12.71
N ARG A 368 -16.10 -3.97 -12.53
CA ARG A 368 -17.13 -4.45 -11.62
C ARG A 368 -16.71 -4.25 -10.18
N THR A 369 -17.60 -3.71 -9.35
CA THR A 369 -17.43 -3.58 -7.91
C THR A 369 -18.35 -4.51 -7.15
N PHE A 370 -18.17 -4.64 -5.83
CA PHE A 370 -19.05 -5.44 -5.00
C PHE A 370 -20.48 -4.90 -4.95
N ALA A 371 -20.69 -3.61 -5.23
CA ALA A 371 -22.04 -3.04 -5.35
C ALA A 371 -22.88 -3.69 -6.48
N GLU A 372 -22.21 -4.18 -7.53
CA GLU A 372 -22.87 -4.84 -8.66
C GLU A 372 -22.90 -6.38 -8.52
N SER A 373 -22.02 -6.94 -7.67
CA SER A 373 -21.88 -8.40 -7.53
C SER A 373 -22.76 -8.99 -6.43
N VAL A 374 -23.09 -8.20 -5.39
CA VAL A 374 -23.78 -8.69 -4.21
C VAL A 374 -24.97 -7.79 -3.89
N PRO A 375 -26.21 -8.36 -3.79
CA PRO A 375 -27.36 -7.61 -3.34
C PRO A 375 -27.10 -6.99 -1.95
N ASN A 376 -27.32 -5.68 -1.82
CA ASN A 376 -27.15 -5.00 -0.55
C ASN A 376 -28.47 -4.42 -0.05
N ASN A 377 -29.03 -5.06 0.96
CA ASN A 377 -30.25 -4.59 1.66
C ASN A 377 -29.89 -3.76 2.93
N GLY A 378 -28.77 -3.05 2.91
CA GLY A 378 -28.28 -2.30 4.08
C GLY A 378 -27.46 -3.14 5.07
N THR A 379 -27.17 -4.40 4.76
CA THR A 379 -26.43 -5.33 5.64
C THR A 379 -24.95 -5.00 5.70
N PHE A 380 -24.35 -4.65 4.55
CA PHE A 380 -22.91 -4.45 4.44
C PHE A 380 -22.52 -2.98 4.54
N SER A 381 -21.28 -2.73 4.97
CA SER A 381 -20.73 -1.38 4.95
C SER A 381 -20.67 -0.81 3.52
N PRO A 382 -21.32 0.32 3.23
CA PRO A 382 -21.28 0.92 1.89
C PRO A 382 -19.87 1.15 1.35
N GLU A 383 -18.92 1.41 2.25
CA GLU A 383 -17.52 1.62 1.95
C GLU A 383 -16.86 0.39 1.29
N LEU A 384 -17.30 -0.83 1.65
CA LEU A 384 -16.75 -2.08 1.10
C LEU A 384 -17.33 -2.43 -0.26
N LEU A 385 -18.51 -1.93 -0.57
CA LEU A 385 -19.17 -2.17 -1.86
C LEU A 385 -18.49 -1.43 -3.02
N GLU A 386 -17.69 -0.41 -2.73
CA GLU A 386 -16.90 0.35 -3.71
C GLU A 386 -15.64 -0.41 -4.16
N PHE A 387 -15.24 -1.47 -3.42
CA PHE A 387 -14.08 -2.27 -3.78
C PHE A 387 -14.34 -3.06 -5.07
N PRO A 388 -13.31 -3.21 -5.94
CA PRO A 388 -13.44 -4.05 -7.13
C PRO A 388 -13.65 -5.51 -6.74
N ASP A 389 -14.57 -6.18 -7.43
CA ASP A 389 -14.76 -7.61 -7.35
C ASP A 389 -13.76 -8.28 -8.30
N LEU A 390 -12.68 -8.80 -7.75
CA LEU A 390 -11.55 -9.35 -8.50
C LEU A 390 -11.68 -10.86 -8.70
N GLY A 391 -11.17 -11.33 -9.82
CA GLY A 391 -11.01 -12.75 -10.08
C GLY A 391 -9.85 -13.38 -9.29
N PRO A 392 -9.65 -14.72 -9.40
CA PRO A 392 -8.74 -15.48 -8.55
C PRO A 392 -7.26 -15.09 -8.66
N ALA A 393 -6.84 -14.50 -9.78
CA ALA A 393 -5.49 -13.98 -10.00
C ALA A 393 -5.42 -12.45 -9.83
N PHE A 394 -6.33 -11.86 -9.06
CA PHE A 394 -6.44 -10.42 -8.83
C PHE A 394 -6.84 -9.60 -10.09
N GLU A 395 -7.26 -10.26 -11.16
CA GLU A 395 -7.69 -9.62 -12.39
C GLU A 395 -9.02 -8.86 -12.19
N PHE A 396 -9.13 -7.71 -12.84
CA PHE A 396 -10.39 -6.99 -12.89
C PHE A 396 -11.42 -7.78 -13.67
N GLN A 397 -12.66 -7.68 -13.25
CA GLN A 397 -13.82 -8.26 -13.91
C GLN A 397 -14.69 -7.15 -14.48
N ALA A 398 -15.28 -7.40 -15.66
CA ALA A 398 -16.16 -6.46 -16.31
C ALA A 398 -17.54 -6.44 -15.63
N LYS A 399 -18.19 -5.27 -15.68
CA LYS A 399 -19.62 -5.14 -15.37
C LYS A 399 -20.47 -5.99 -16.32
N ALA A 400 -21.64 -6.41 -15.89
CA ALA A 400 -22.57 -7.15 -16.71
C ALA A 400 -22.88 -6.40 -18.02
N GLY A 401 -22.76 -7.07 -19.15
CA GLY A 401 -23.01 -6.50 -20.47
C GLY A 401 -21.88 -5.65 -21.05
N ALA A 402 -20.81 -5.37 -20.30
CA ALA A 402 -19.64 -4.70 -20.82
C ALA A 402 -18.65 -5.70 -21.46
N THR A 403 -18.23 -5.42 -22.69
CA THR A 403 -17.17 -6.19 -23.36
C THR A 403 -15.95 -5.27 -23.45
N VAL A 404 -14.96 -5.54 -22.61
CA VAL A 404 -13.70 -4.79 -22.58
C VAL A 404 -12.55 -5.78 -22.80
N PRO A 405 -12.03 -5.87 -24.00
CA PRO A 405 -10.87 -6.70 -24.29
C PRO A 405 -9.73 -6.36 -23.32
N SER A 406 -8.95 -7.31 -22.94
CA SER A 406 -7.78 -7.14 -22.08
C SER A 406 -8.06 -6.82 -20.59
N LEU A 407 -9.28 -6.41 -20.17
CA LEU A 407 -9.55 -6.06 -18.75
C LEU A 407 -9.14 -7.21 -17.80
N GLY A 408 -9.40 -8.46 -18.16
CA GLY A 408 -8.97 -9.65 -17.40
C GLY A 408 -7.47 -9.93 -17.43
N ALA A 409 -6.67 -9.14 -18.14
CA ALA A 409 -5.22 -9.19 -18.12
C ALA A 409 -4.60 -8.03 -17.31
N LEU A 410 -5.45 -7.21 -16.67
CA LEU A 410 -5.07 -6.13 -15.78
C LEU A 410 -5.35 -6.59 -14.33
N HIS A 411 -4.31 -6.74 -13.53
CA HIS A 411 -4.36 -7.31 -12.19
C HIS A 411 -4.15 -6.23 -11.11
N ASN A 412 -4.99 -6.24 -10.09
CA ASN A 412 -4.91 -5.27 -8.99
C ASN A 412 -4.28 -5.88 -7.74
N PHE A 413 -2.99 -5.67 -7.54
CA PHE A 413 -2.25 -6.13 -6.36
C PHE A 413 -2.00 -4.98 -5.38
N THR A 414 -3.08 -4.24 -5.05
CA THR A 414 -3.09 -3.10 -4.12
C THR A 414 -3.99 -3.38 -2.91
N PHE A 415 -4.10 -2.41 -2.01
CA PHE A 415 -5.06 -2.47 -0.89
C PHE A 415 -6.52 -2.70 -1.35
N ALA A 416 -6.88 -2.26 -2.54
CA ALA A 416 -8.22 -2.46 -3.08
C ALA A 416 -8.58 -3.94 -3.36
N ALA A 417 -7.61 -4.87 -3.31
CA ALA A 417 -7.87 -6.31 -3.38
C ALA A 417 -8.39 -6.91 -2.06
N THR A 418 -8.44 -6.15 -0.97
CA THR A 418 -8.72 -6.68 0.39
C THR A 418 -10.07 -7.40 0.48
N VAL A 419 -11.13 -6.92 -0.16
CA VAL A 419 -12.45 -7.57 -0.10
C VAL A 419 -12.48 -8.88 -0.88
N SER A 420 -11.72 -8.97 -1.98
CA SER A 420 -11.62 -10.20 -2.78
C SER A 420 -10.66 -11.22 -2.18
N HIS A 421 -9.51 -10.79 -1.66
CA HIS A 421 -8.38 -11.67 -1.34
C HIS A 421 -7.89 -11.63 0.11
N GLY A 422 -8.42 -10.74 0.96
CA GLY A 422 -7.89 -10.48 2.30
C GLY A 422 -6.65 -9.58 2.26
N ASN A 423 -5.90 -9.55 3.36
CA ASN A 423 -4.75 -8.65 3.52
C ASN A 423 -3.45 -9.16 2.86
N VAL A 424 -3.53 -9.72 1.67
CA VAL A 424 -2.36 -10.34 1.00
C VAL A 424 -1.61 -9.42 0.04
N SER A 425 -2.16 -8.24 -0.24
CA SER A 425 -1.59 -7.25 -1.18
C SER A 425 -1.25 -5.90 -0.54
N GLY A 426 -1.01 -5.86 0.76
CA GLY A 426 -0.69 -4.61 1.46
C GLY A 426 -0.06 -4.80 2.83
N ASP A 427 -0.13 -6.00 3.39
CA ASP A 427 0.41 -6.33 4.70
C ASP A 427 1.69 -7.16 4.58
N ILE A 428 2.72 -6.82 5.37
CA ILE A 428 4.01 -7.52 5.38
C ILE A 428 3.84 -9.03 5.63
N PRO A 429 3.00 -9.50 6.59
CA PRO A 429 2.91 -10.93 6.90
C PRO A 429 2.50 -11.82 5.74
N CYS A 430 1.60 -11.33 4.88
CA CYS A 430 0.89 -12.16 3.91
C CYS A 430 1.26 -11.86 2.45
N VAL A 431 2.21 -10.96 2.22
CA VAL A 431 2.56 -10.51 0.85
C VAL A 431 3.09 -11.64 -0.03
N SER A 432 3.86 -12.58 0.55
CA SER A 432 4.36 -13.76 -0.17
C SER A 432 3.24 -14.67 -0.66
N ASP A 433 2.19 -14.89 0.16
CA ASP A 433 1.05 -15.71 -0.21
C ASP A 433 0.25 -15.07 -1.35
N GLY A 434 0.03 -13.74 -1.25
CA GLY A 434 -0.64 -12.97 -2.29
C GLY A 434 0.13 -12.98 -3.61
N ALA A 435 1.43 -12.73 -3.57
CA ALA A 435 2.29 -12.72 -4.75
C ALA A 435 2.37 -14.10 -5.43
N THR A 436 2.42 -15.17 -4.63
CA THR A 436 2.39 -16.55 -5.15
C THR A 436 1.08 -16.83 -5.87
N ARG A 437 -0.07 -16.44 -5.28
CA ARG A 437 -1.39 -16.61 -5.90
C ARG A 437 -1.50 -15.84 -7.20
N LEU A 438 -1.06 -14.58 -7.20
CA LEU A 438 -1.02 -13.71 -8.38
C LEU A 438 -0.18 -14.34 -9.50
N ALA A 439 1.06 -14.74 -9.21
CA ALA A 439 1.99 -15.26 -10.20
C ALA A 439 1.50 -16.57 -10.82
N LYS A 440 0.98 -17.52 -10.02
CA LYS A 440 0.39 -18.77 -10.50
C LYS A 440 -0.83 -18.52 -11.39
N GLY A 441 -1.70 -17.57 -10.99
CA GLY A 441 -2.85 -17.22 -11.80
C GLY A 441 -2.47 -16.59 -13.13
N ILE A 442 -1.45 -15.72 -13.15
CA ILE A 442 -0.90 -15.15 -14.39
C ILE A 442 -0.28 -16.25 -15.24
N ALA A 443 0.53 -17.15 -14.67
CA ALA A 443 1.16 -18.25 -15.39
C ALA A 443 0.13 -19.17 -16.06
N SER A 444 -1.01 -19.41 -15.41
CA SER A 444 -2.08 -20.23 -15.98
C SER A 444 -2.82 -19.59 -17.16
N ALA A 445 -2.64 -18.28 -17.38
CA ALA A 445 -3.40 -17.48 -18.34
C ALA A 445 -2.53 -16.74 -19.36
N ILE A 446 -1.19 -16.87 -19.31
CA ILE A 446 -0.27 -16.24 -20.24
C ILE A 446 0.07 -17.16 -21.41
#